data_28db4aef39b901d6d912123606d115c6
#
_entry.id   28db4aef39b901d6d912123606d115c6
#
_cell.length_a   1.000
_cell.length_b   1.000
_cell.length_c   1.000
_cell.angle_alpha   90.00
_cell.angle_beta   90.00
_cell.angle_gamma   90.00
#
_symmetry.space_group_name_H-M   'P 1'
#
loop_
_entity.id
_entity.type
_entity.pdbx_description
1 polymer ?
#
loop_
_entity_poly.entity_id
_entity_poly.type
_entity_poly.pdbx_seq_one_letter_code
_entity_poly.pdbx_strand_id
1 'polypeptide(L)'
;MNNLEKNLSVLAPISGKIIALEQVPDPVFSGKTLGDGVAIIPENGKIYSPVNGTVTTVSSTLHAYGFTTTDGVDILVHIGLETVSLNGEGFKVYIKDGDTVKEGDLIAEVDLTYLDKKGISAISPVLICSDTENMTMNTASGKASAGKTEIITLTNKEEVKVAPKEQKKSMINFDFLQKLGKVLMTVIAVMPAAGLMLSVG
;
A
#
# COMPACT_ATOMS: atom_id res chain seq x y z
N MET A 1 -34.18 -11.70 -4.69
CA MET A 1 -32.75 -12.07 -4.67
C MET A 1 -32.04 -10.90 -4.02
N ASN A 2 -31.54 -11.10 -2.80
CA ASN A 2 -30.93 -10.03 -2.01
C ASN A 2 -29.63 -9.59 -2.68
N ASN A 3 -29.59 -8.38 -3.24
CA ASN A 3 -28.33 -7.68 -3.48
C ASN A 3 -27.72 -7.44 -2.09
N LEU A 4 -26.86 -8.35 -1.65
CA LEU A 4 -25.95 -8.09 -0.55
C LEU A 4 -25.08 -6.94 -1.02
N GLU A 5 -25.23 -5.78 -0.39
CA GLU A 5 -24.30 -4.66 -0.56
C GLU A 5 -22.92 -5.19 -0.27
N LYS A 6 -22.11 -5.28 -1.33
CA LYS A 6 -20.77 -5.84 -1.23
C LYS A 6 -19.85 -4.77 -0.65
N ASN A 7 -19.81 -4.69 0.68
CA ASN A 7 -18.96 -3.77 1.40
C ASN A 7 -17.62 -4.46 1.69
N LEU A 8 -16.54 -3.91 1.19
CA LEU A 8 -15.19 -4.34 1.58
C LEU A 8 -14.70 -3.42 2.70
N SER A 9 -14.28 -4.02 3.79
CA SER A 9 -13.56 -3.34 4.87
C SER A 9 -12.09 -3.73 4.84
N VAL A 10 -11.21 -2.74 4.96
CA VAL A 10 -9.77 -2.91 5.06
C VAL A 10 -9.34 -2.48 6.46
N LEU A 11 -8.77 -3.40 7.22
CA LEU A 11 -8.29 -3.13 8.57
C LEU A 11 -6.89 -2.49 8.54
N ALA A 12 -6.56 -1.74 9.58
CA ALA A 12 -5.21 -1.22 9.75
C ALA A 12 -4.19 -2.37 9.82
N PRO A 13 -3.20 -2.42 8.93
CA PRO A 13 -2.17 -3.44 8.99
C PRO A 13 -1.15 -3.18 10.09
N ILE A 14 -1.01 -1.96 10.54
CA ILE A 14 -0.06 -1.55 11.60
C ILE A 14 -0.75 -0.54 12.53
N SER A 15 -0.42 -0.58 13.82
CA SER A 15 -0.98 0.39 14.79
C SER A 15 -0.27 1.72 14.67
N GLY A 16 -1.04 2.81 14.75
CA GLY A 16 -0.48 4.15 14.69
C GLY A 16 -1.51 5.22 14.36
N LYS A 17 -1.05 6.37 13.89
CA LYS A 17 -1.89 7.50 13.49
C LYS A 17 -2.18 7.45 12.00
N ILE A 18 -3.45 7.46 11.65
CA ILE A 18 -3.90 7.57 10.25
C ILE A 18 -3.69 9.01 9.76
N ILE A 19 -3.13 9.15 8.58
CA ILE A 19 -3.00 10.40 7.84
C ILE A 19 -3.57 10.24 6.44
N ALA A 20 -4.04 11.34 5.86
CA ALA A 20 -4.46 11.34 4.46
C ALA A 20 -3.29 11.03 3.53
N LEU A 21 -3.56 10.34 2.43
CA LEU A 21 -2.50 9.92 1.49
C LEU A 21 -1.76 11.13 0.90
N GLU A 22 -2.46 12.23 0.70
CA GLU A 22 -1.92 13.51 0.20
C GLU A 22 -0.89 14.14 1.14
N GLN A 23 -0.85 13.74 2.42
CA GLN A 23 0.11 14.22 3.42
C GLN A 23 1.42 13.41 3.42
N VAL A 24 1.49 12.32 2.66
CA VAL A 24 2.71 11.52 2.55
C VAL A 24 3.76 12.29 1.76
N PRO A 25 4.98 12.47 2.29
CA PRO A 25 6.04 13.23 1.62
C PRO A 25 6.73 12.42 0.52
N ASP A 26 5.95 11.78 -0.33
CA ASP A 26 6.39 11.00 -1.48
C ASP A 26 5.36 11.18 -2.60
N PRO A 27 5.76 11.73 -3.77
CA PRO A 27 4.84 12.06 -4.85
C PRO A 27 4.15 10.84 -5.49
N VAL A 28 4.73 9.65 -5.40
CA VAL A 28 4.12 8.42 -5.90
C VAL A 28 2.86 8.07 -5.10
N PHE A 29 2.90 8.25 -3.78
CA PHE A 29 1.78 7.99 -2.90
C PHE A 29 0.82 9.18 -2.82
N SER A 30 1.32 10.38 -2.56
CA SER A 30 0.49 11.58 -2.45
C SER A 30 -0.23 11.94 -3.76
N GLY A 31 0.36 11.61 -4.89
CA GLY A 31 -0.24 11.76 -6.22
C GLY A 31 -1.20 10.64 -6.62
N LYS A 32 -1.42 9.63 -5.75
CA LYS A 32 -2.32 8.48 -5.99
C LYS A 32 -2.01 7.70 -7.27
N THR A 33 -0.75 7.68 -7.67
CA THR A 33 -0.31 7.02 -8.93
C THR A 33 -0.54 5.50 -8.91
N LEU A 34 -0.44 4.89 -7.73
CA LEU A 34 -0.56 3.44 -7.54
C LEU A 34 -1.94 3.00 -7.06
N GLY A 35 -2.77 3.92 -6.64
CA GLY A 35 -4.07 3.69 -6.04
C GLY A 35 -4.41 4.77 -5.02
N ASP A 36 -5.58 4.67 -4.42
CA ASP A 36 -6.05 5.58 -3.39
C ASP A 36 -6.18 4.87 -2.04
N GLY A 37 -6.09 5.62 -0.94
CA GLY A 37 -6.20 5.06 0.38
C GLY A 37 -5.75 6.02 1.48
N VAL A 38 -5.03 5.49 2.45
CA VAL A 38 -4.49 6.23 3.59
C VAL A 38 -3.03 5.85 3.85
N ALA A 39 -2.37 6.57 4.73
CA ALA A 39 -1.11 6.13 5.31
C ALA A 39 -1.19 6.12 6.84
N ILE A 40 -0.31 5.34 7.46
CA ILE A 40 -0.23 5.22 8.91
C ILE A 40 1.18 5.63 9.35
N ILE A 41 1.27 6.49 10.36
CA ILE A 41 2.50 6.74 11.11
C ILE A 41 2.54 5.71 12.23
N PRO A 42 3.41 4.67 12.15
CA PRO A 42 3.34 3.53 13.04
C PRO A 42 3.84 3.85 14.45
N GLU A 43 3.23 3.20 15.45
CA GLU A 43 3.64 3.24 16.86
C GLU A 43 4.44 1.99 17.26
N ASN A 44 4.30 0.89 16.54
CA ASN A 44 5.06 -0.34 16.73
C ASN A 44 5.28 -1.05 15.39
N GLY A 45 6.12 -2.08 15.40
CA GLY A 45 6.56 -2.74 14.16
C GLY A 45 5.81 -4.01 13.79
N LYS A 46 4.71 -4.39 14.45
CA LYS A 46 3.94 -5.59 14.09
C LYS A 46 2.96 -5.30 12.97
N ILE A 47 3.03 -6.11 11.92
CA ILE A 47 2.25 -5.94 10.70
C ILE A 47 1.29 -7.12 10.54
N TYR A 48 0.02 -6.82 10.32
CA TYR A 48 -1.06 -7.79 10.22
C TYR A 48 -1.76 -7.70 8.87
N SER A 49 -2.35 -8.81 8.43
CA SER A 49 -3.16 -8.81 7.20
C SER A 49 -4.35 -7.86 7.35
N PRO A 50 -4.52 -6.93 6.40
CA PRO A 50 -5.64 -5.99 6.42
C PRO A 50 -6.96 -6.58 5.94
N VAL A 51 -6.92 -7.75 5.30
CA VAL A 51 -8.07 -8.37 4.64
C VAL A 51 -7.98 -9.88 4.68
N ASN A 52 -9.12 -10.52 4.38
CA ASN A 52 -9.17 -11.93 3.98
C ASN A 52 -8.86 -12.03 2.49
N GLY A 53 -7.91 -12.85 2.11
CA GLY A 53 -7.54 -12.99 0.70
C GLY A 53 -6.28 -13.80 0.46
N THR A 54 -5.71 -13.63 -0.71
CA THR A 54 -4.48 -14.28 -1.15
C THR A 54 -3.34 -13.25 -1.21
N VAL A 55 -2.18 -13.62 -0.71
CA VAL A 55 -0.95 -12.84 -0.90
C VAL A 55 -0.53 -12.97 -2.36
N THR A 56 -0.61 -11.90 -3.10
CA THR A 56 -0.25 -11.87 -4.53
C THR A 56 1.21 -11.53 -4.74
N THR A 57 1.80 -10.79 -3.79
CA THR A 57 3.23 -10.46 -3.85
C THR A 57 3.79 -10.13 -2.48
N VAL A 58 5.00 -10.61 -2.21
CA VAL A 58 5.90 -10.09 -1.19
C VAL A 58 7.09 -9.51 -1.94
N SER A 59 7.36 -8.22 -1.76
CA SER A 59 8.51 -7.60 -2.44
C SER A 59 9.83 -8.29 -2.08
N SER A 60 10.75 -8.39 -3.02
CA SER A 60 12.07 -9.00 -2.79
C SER A 60 12.87 -8.32 -1.67
N THR A 61 12.56 -7.08 -1.38
CA THR A 61 13.15 -6.27 -0.30
C THR A 61 12.24 -6.19 0.95
N LEU A 62 11.22 -7.06 1.04
CA LEU A 62 10.40 -7.38 2.20
C LEU A 62 9.58 -6.21 2.79
N HIS A 63 9.50 -5.07 2.11
CA HIS A 63 8.85 -3.86 2.61
C HIS A 63 7.44 -3.61 2.07
N ALA A 64 7.01 -4.39 1.08
CA ALA A 64 5.70 -4.22 0.45
C ALA A 64 5.00 -5.55 0.24
N TYR A 65 3.69 -5.56 0.51
CA TYR A 65 2.83 -6.75 0.45
C TYR A 65 1.60 -6.44 -0.36
N GLY A 66 1.35 -7.25 -1.39
CA GLY A 66 0.14 -7.20 -2.21
C GLY A 66 -0.83 -8.29 -1.83
N PHE A 67 -2.11 -7.96 -1.79
CA PHE A 67 -3.20 -8.89 -1.49
C PHE A 67 -4.29 -8.74 -2.53
N THR A 68 -4.91 -9.87 -2.90
CA THR A 68 -6.18 -9.85 -3.63
C THR A 68 -7.25 -10.47 -2.74
N THR A 69 -8.31 -9.72 -2.50
CA THR A 69 -9.45 -10.21 -1.71
C THR A 69 -10.24 -11.28 -2.48
N THR A 70 -11.10 -12.03 -1.80
CA THR A 70 -12.01 -12.99 -2.44
C THR A 70 -12.91 -12.35 -3.49
N ASP A 71 -13.12 -11.05 -3.39
CA ASP A 71 -13.93 -10.24 -4.31
C ASP A 71 -13.14 -9.63 -5.47
N GLY A 72 -11.83 -9.93 -5.54
CA GLY A 72 -10.96 -9.50 -6.62
C GLY A 72 -10.45 -8.06 -6.48
N VAL A 73 -10.49 -7.49 -5.28
CA VAL A 73 -9.92 -6.16 -5.01
C VAL A 73 -8.45 -6.29 -4.61
N ASP A 74 -7.58 -5.56 -5.29
CA ASP A 74 -6.15 -5.54 -5.02
C ASP A 74 -5.80 -4.46 -4.02
N ILE A 75 -5.02 -4.84 -3.01
CA ILE A 75 -4.58 -3.99 -1.91
C ILE A 75 -3.07 -4.05 -1.79
N LEU A 76 -2.45 -2.90 -1.61
CA LEU A 76 -1.03 -2.76 -1.35
C LEU A 76 -0.81 -2.21 0.06
N VAL A 77 0.00 -2.89 0.83
CA VAL A 77 0.56 -2.40 2.10
C VAL A 77 2.05 -2.14 1.88
N HIS A 78 2.47 -0.90 2.02
CA HIS A 78 3.87 -0.48 1.84
C HIS A 78 4.40 0.04 3.17
N ILE A 79 5.47 -0.56 3.69
CA ILE A 79 6.02 -0.21 4.99
C ILE A 79 7.20 0.74 4.85
N GLY A 80 7.01 1.93 5.36
CA GLY A 80 7.99 3.02 5.28
C GLY A 80 8.11 3.62 3.89
N LEU A 81 8.87 4.69 3.79
CA LEU A 81 9.20 5.36 2.53
C LEU A 81 10.68 5.10 2.22
N GLU A 82 10.99 4.78 0.96
CA GLU A 82 12.35 4.45 0.49
C GLU A 82 12.98 3.20 1.17
N THR A 83 12.19 2.37 1.84
CA THR A 83 12.62 1.15 2.51
C THR A 83 13.18 0.07 1.56
N VAL A 84 12.94 0.21 0.26
CA VAL A 84 13.58 -0.60 -0.79
C VAL A 84 15.11 -0.59 -0.68
N SER A 85 15.70 0.52 -0.25
CA SER A 85 17.14 0.70 -0.08
C SER A 85 17.76 -0.16 1.04
N LEU A 86 16.94 -0.67 1.94
CA LEU A 86 17.38 -1.52 3.05
C LEU A 86 17.64 -2.98 2.63
N ASN A 87 17.21 -3.37 1.42
CA ASN A 87 17.35 -4.74 0.91
C ASN A 87 16.82 -5.84 1.86
N GLY A 88 15.74 -5.53 2.60
CA GLY A 88 15.11 -6.42 3.56
C GLY A 88 15.66 -6.35 4.99
N GLU A 89 16.73 -5.61 5.23
CA GLU A 89 17.23 -5.42 6.58
C GLU A 89 16.21 -4.67 7.45
N GLY A 90 16.02 -5.15 8.67
CA GLY A 90 15.03 -4.63 9.61
C GLY A 90 13.63 -5.23 9.42
N PHE A 91 13.43 -6.13 8.47
CA PHE A 91 12.16 -6.82 8.23
C PHE A 91 12.25 -8.32 8.55
N LYS A 92 11.18 -8.85 9.13
CA LYS A 92 10.97 -10.29 9.31
C LYS A 92 9.58 -10.62 8.78
N VAL A 93 9.50 -11.47 7.76
CA VAL A 93 8.24 -11.76 7.04
C VAL A 93 7.87 -13.21 7.23
N TYR A 94 6.58 -13.47 7.47
CA TYR A 94 6.01 -14.78 7.79
C TYR A 94 5.13 -15.34 6.68
N ILE A 95 4.91 -14.59 5.62
CA ILE A 95 4.08 -14.95 4.47
C ILE A 95 4.92 -14.99 3.19
N LYS A 96 4.39 -15.63 2.16
CA LYS A 96 4.96 -15.68 0.81
C LYS A 96 3.86 -15.57 -0.23
N ASP A 97 4.26 -15.35 -1.46
CA ASP A 97 3.35 -15.33 -2.61
C ASP A 97 2.52 -16.61 -2.67
N GLY A 98 1.21 -16.48 -2.87
CA GLY A 98 0.26 -17.56 -2.94
C GLY A 98 -0.36 -17.99 -1.60
N ASP A 99 0.13 -17.50 -0.47
CA ASP A 99 -0.46 -17.82 0.84
C ASP A 99 -1.87 -17.23 0.97
N THR A 100 -2.76 -17.97 1.62
CA THR A 100 -4.07 -17.44 2.03
C THR A 100 -3.95 -16.87 3.43
N VAL A 101 -4.44 -15.66 3.62
CA VAL A 101 -4.42 -14.94 4.89
C VAL A 101 -5.82 -14.52 5.32
N LYS A 102 -5.98 -14.35 6.62
CA LYS A 102 -7.16 -13.77 7.24
C LYS A 102 -6.81 -12.40 7.82
N GLU A 103 -7.78 -11.51 7.83
CA GLU A 103 -7.65 -10.23 8.52
C GLU A 103 -7.20 -10.44 9.97
N GLY A 104 -6.18 -9.70 10.39
CA GLY A 104 -5.60 -9.79 11.72
C GLY A 104 -4.53 -10.89 11.88
N ASP A 105 -4.22 -11.68 10.87
CA ASP A 105 -3.06 -12.59 10.91
C ASP A 105 -1.76 -11.78 10.94
N LEU A 106 -0.83 -12.14 11.83
CA LEU A 106 0.52 -11.54 11.86
C LEU A 106 1.28 -11.97 10.60
N ILE A 107 1.64 -11.02 9.76
CA ILE A 107 2.29 -11.28 8.47
C ILE A 107 3.76 -10.87 8.44
N ALA A 108 4.15 -9.87 9.22
CA ALA A 108 5.53 -9.40 9.26
C ALA A 108 5.82 -8.58 10.52
N GLU A 109 7.09 -8.30 10.73
CA GLU A 109 7.58 -7.36 11.72
C GLU A 109 8.63 -6.44 11.08
N VAL A 110 8.64 -5.17 11.49
CA VAL A 110 9.64 -4.19 11.10
C VAL A 110 10.29 -3.57 12.34
N ASP A 111 11.59 -3.43 12.32
CA ASP A 111 12.34 -2.73 13.36
C ASP A 111 12.30 -1.21 13.13
N LEU A 112 11.36 -0.52 13.78
CA LEU A 112 11.22 0.93 13.66
C LEU A 112 12.46 1.68 14.16
N THR A 113 13.17 1.14 15.16
CA THR A 113 14.40 1.74 15.65
C THR A 113 15.51 1.66 14.60
N TYR A 114 15.55 0.56 13.84
CA TYR A 114 16.48 0.41 12.73
C TYR A 114 16.20 1.42 11.61
N LEU A 115 14.92 1.60 11.24
CA LEU A 115 14.52 2.60 10.25
C LEU A 115 14.95 4.01 10.69
N ASP A 116 14.66 4.36 11.93
CA ASP A 116 15.02 5.67 12.50
C ASP A 116 16.54 5.92 12.46
N LYS A 117 17.34 4.94 12.87
CA LYS A 117 18.81 5.00 12.78
C LYS A 117 19.33 5.19 11.36
N LYS A 118 18.61 4.71 10.36
CA LYS A 118 18.93 4.87 8.93
C LYS A 118 18.38 6.17 8.35
N GLY A 119 17.62 6.95 9.12
CA GLY A 119 16.96 8.17 8.64
C GLY A 119 15.82 7.91 7.66
N ILE A 120 15.22 6.72 7.73
CA ILE A 120 14.15 6.27 6.84
C ILE A 120 12.81 6.47 7.51
N SER A 121 11.88 7.12 6.83
CA SER A 121 10.51 7.34 7.31
C SER A 121 9.76 6.02 7.43
N ALA A 122 9.12 5.81 8.58
CA ALA A 122 8.27 4.64 8.81
C ALA A 122 6.83 4.83 8.32
N ILE A 123 6.45 5.99 7.76
CA ILE A 123 5.12 6.22 7.21
C ILE A 123 4.76 5.11 6.24
N SER A 124 3.62 4.46 6.46
CA SER A 124 3.24 3.22 5.77
C SER A 124 1.92 3.42 5.01
N PRO A 125 1.97 3.61 3.69
CA PRO A 125 0.79 3.67 2.84
C PRO A 125 0.03 2.35 2.76
N VAL A 126 -1.30 2.45 2.73
CA VAL A 126 -2.25 1.35 2.48
C VAL A 126 -3.17 1.78 1.36
N LEU A 127 -3.12 1.09 0.23
CA LEU A 127 -3.75 1.51 -1.01
C LEU A 127 -4.71 0.44 -1.55
N ILE A 128 -5.80 0.91 -2.14
CA ILE A 128 -6.63 0.13 -3.07
C ILE A 128 -6.08 0.38 -4.47
N CYS A 129 -5.60 -0.69 -5.12
CA CYS A 129 -4.96 -0.64 -6.44
C CYS A 129 -5.92 -1.01 -7.58
N SER A 130 -7.09 -1.56 -7.27
CA SER A 130 -8.13 -1.87 -8.24
C SER A 130 -8.89 -0.62 -8.67
N ASP A 131 -9.50 -0.68 -9.85
CA ASP A 131 -10.43 0.34 -10.30
C ASP A 131 -11.66 0.37 -9.39
N THR A 132 -11.91 1.53 -8.80
CA THR A 132 -13.02 1.79 -7.88
C THR A 132 -14.02 2.80 -8.42
N GLU A 133 -14.08 3.04 -9.74
CA GLU A 133 -14.97 4.04 -10.34
C GLU A 133 -16.45 3.83 -9.96
N ASN A 134 -16.86 2.57 -9.77
CA ASN A 134 -18.22 2.19 -9.37
C ASN A 134 -18.39 2.03 -7.85
N MET A 135 -17.40 2.40 -7.07
CA MET A 135 -17.41 2.29 -5.62
C MET A 135 -17.26 3.66 -4.96
N THR A 136 -17.82 3.78 -3.78
CA THR A 136 -17.55 4.90 -2.87
C THR A 136 -16.51 4.43 -1.86
N MET A 137 -15.39 5.14 -1.80
CA MET A 137 -14.34 4.90 -0.81
C MET A 137 -14.49 5.88 0.34
N ASN A 138 -14.57 5.36 1.56
CA ASN A 138 -14.49 6.16 2.77
C ASN A 138 -13.22 5.79 3.54
N THR A 139 -12.53 6.78 4.05
CA THR A 139 -11.29 6.61 4.81
C THR A 139 -11.46 7.10 6.23
N ALA A 140 -10.86 6.39 7.17
CA ALA A 140 -10.86 6.79 8.57
C ALA A 140 -9.73 7.80 8.85
N SER A 141 -9.79 8.43 10.00
CA SER A 141 -8.76 9.32 10.54
C SER A 141 -8.56 9.08 12.03
N GLY A 142 -7.47 9.58 12.58
CA GLY A 142 -7.17 9.45 14.00
C GLY A 142 -6.26 8.25 14.31
N LYS A 143 -6.51 7.55 15.42
CA LYS A 143 -5.68 6.44 15.89
C LYS A 143 -6.23 5.10 15.39
N ALA A 144 -5.35 4.25 14.90
CA ALA A 144 -5.65 2.89 14.46
C ALA A 144 -4.96 1.84 15.31
N SER A 145 -5.69 0.76 15.57
CA SER A 145 -5.15 -0.48 16.15
C SER A 145 -5.08 -1.54 15.05
N ALA A 146 -3.91 -2.13 14.85
CA ALA A 146 -3.69 -3.15 13.83
C ALA A 146 -4.62 -4.36 13.97
N GLY A 147 -5.15 -4.83 12.87
CA GLY A 147 -6.06 -5.96 12.80
C GLY A 147 -7.45 -5.72 13.44
N LYS A 148 -7.79 -4.46 13.78
CA LYS A 148 -9.05 -4.12 14.47
C LYS A 148 -9.75 -2.88 13.89
N THR A 149 -9.01 -1.82 13.59
CA THR A 149 -9.60 -0.56 13.11
C THR A 149 -9.80 -0.61 11.61
N GLU A 150 -11.03 -0.42 11.16
CA GLU A 150 -11.32 -0.20 9.74
C GLU A 150 -10.76 1.15 9.31
N ILE A 151 -9.90 1.14 8.31
CA ILE A 151 -9.24 2.35 7.81
C ILE A 151 -9.72 2.77 6.42
N ILE A 152 -10.20 1.81 5.63
CA ILE A 152 -10.82 2.05 4.33
C ILE A 152 -12.07 1.17 4.23
N THR A 153 -13.18 1.73 3.76
CA THR A 153 -14.37 0.99 3.39
C THR A 153 -14.76 1.31 1.96
N LEU A 154 -15.04 0.27 1.17
CA LEU A 154 -15.56 0.39 -0.19
C LEU A 154 -17.01 -0.09 -0.20
N THR A 155 -17.90 0.74 -0.71
CA THR A 155 -19.32 0.43 -0.91
C THR A 155 -19.68 0.59 -2.38
N ASN A 156 -20.48 -0.32 -2.94
CA ASN A 156 -20.97 -0.13 -4.30
C ASN A 156 -21.80 1.16 -4.38
N LYS A 157 -21.58 1.97 -5.41
CA LYS A 157 -22.51 3.03 -5.76
C LYS A 157 -23.81 2.36 -6.20
N GLU A 158 -24.96 2.78 -5.67
CA GLU A 158 -26.25 2.33 -6.17
C GLU A 158 -26.30 2.53 -7.69
N GLU A 159 -26.68 1.47 -8.42
CA GLU A 159 -26.79 1.51 -9.87
C GLU A 159 -27.85 2.57 -10.28
N VAL A 160 -27.39 3.75 -10.66
CA VAL A 160 -28.14 4.53 -11.65
C VAL A 160 -27.98 3.75 -12.95
N LYS A 161 -29.05 3.14 -13.43
CA LYS A 161 -29.09 2.32 -14.67
C LYS A 161 -28.57 3.15 -15.84
N VAL A 162 -27.29 3.06 -16.13
CA VAL A 162 -26.65 3.55 -17.35
C VAL A 162 -25.95 2.37 -18.01
N ALA A 163 -26.12 2.26 -19.32
CA ALA A 163 -25.67 1.14 -20.16
C ALA A 163 -24.21 0.71 -19.95
N PRO A 164 -23.86 -0.57 -20.21
CA PRO A 164 -22.57 -1.15 -19.85
C PRO A 164 -21.44 -0.46 -20.61
N LYS A 165 -20.52 0.15 -19.87
CA LYS A 165 -19.18 0.50 -20.37
C LYS A 165 -18.26 -0.68 -20.13
N GLU A 166 -17.48 -1.01 -21.13
CA GLU A 166 -16.49 -2.09 -21.12
C GLU A 166 -15.59 -2.00 -19.88
N GLN A 167 -15.45 -3.12 -19.17
CA GLN A 167 -14.54 -3.25 -18.04
C GLN A 167 -13.10 -3.02 -18.48
N LYS A 168 -12.53 -1.88 -18.13
CA LYS A 168 -11.09 -1.71 -18.18
C LYS A 168 -10.45 -2.60 -17.13
N LYS A 169 -9.77 -3.63 -17.61
CA LYS A 169 -8.94 -4.52 -16.80
C LYS A 169 -7.92 -3.68 -16.00
N SER A 170 -7.86 -3.87 -14.70
CA SER A 170 -6.83 -3.26 -13.84
C SER A 170 -5.45 -3.49 -14.47
N MET A 171 -4.75 -2.39 -14.81
CA MET A 171 -3.45 -2.44 -15.49
C MET A 171 -2.28 -2.36 -14.51
N ILE A 172 -2.55 -2.41 -13.21
CA ILE A 172 -1.49 -2.35 -12.20
C ILE A 172 -1.07 -3.77 -11.85
N ASN A 173 0.02 -4.20 -12.46
CA ASN A 173 0.72 -5.42 -12.11
C ASN A 173 1.70 -5.10 -10.96
N PHE A 174 1.67 -5.87 -9.86
CA PHE A 174 2.62 -5.72 -8.75
C PHE A 174 4.09 -5.82 -9.17
N ASP A 175 4.39 -6.57 -10.26
CA ASP A 175 5.73 -6.57 -10.91
C ASP A 175 6.15 -5.18 -11.39
N PHE A 176 5.20 -4.38 -11.86
CA PHE A 176 5.47 -3.00 -12.28
C PHE A 176 5.85 -2.13 -11.10
N LEU A 177 5.22 -2.33 -9.92
CA LEU A 177 5.55 -1.62 -8.68
C LEU A 177 6.98 -1.90 -8.20
N GLN A 178 7.45 -3.15 -8.32
CA GLN A 178 8.83 -3.52 -7.99
C GLN A 178 9.84 -2.88 -8.95
N LYS A 179 9.48 -2.78 -10.23
CA LYS A 179 10.31 -2.11 -11.25
C LYS A 179 10.32 -0.59 -11.07
N LEU A 180 9.23 0.02 -10.63
CA LEU A 180 9.14 1.46 -10.39
C LEU A 180 10.09 1.91 -9.27
N GLY A 181 10.21 1.15 -8.18
CA GLY A 181 11.16 1.43 -7.10
C GLY A 181 12.61 1.46 -7.57
N LYS A 182 13.01 0.57 -8.47
CA LYS A 182 14.35 0.56 -9.08
C LYS A 182 14.57 1.73 -10.03
N VAL A 183 13.57 2.12 -10.81
CA VAL A 183 13.65 3.23 -11.76
C VAL A 183 13.75 4.57 -11.04
N LEU A 184 13.01 4.78 -9.95
CA LEU A 184 13.09 6.00 -9.14
C LEU A 184 14.45 6.16 -8.48
N MET A 185 15.08 5.10 -7.99
CA MET A 185 16.45 5.15 -7.45
C MET A 185 17.48 5.47 -8.55
N THR A 186 17.31 4.97 -9.75
CA THR A 186 18.22 5.25 -10.89
C THR A 186 18.12 6.71 -11.33
N VAL A 187 16.91 7.29 -11.35
CA VAL A 187 16.69 8.70 -11.70
C VAL A 187 17.30 9.64 -10.66
N ILE A 188 17.16 9.35 -9.36
CA ILE A 188 17.75 10.13 -8.27
C ILE A 188 19.30 10.06 -8.32
N ALA A 189 19.89 8.92 -8.66
CA ALA A 189 21.33 8.74 -8.80
C ALA A 189 21.93 9.49 -10.02
N VAL A 190 21.16 9.72 -11.07
CA VAL A 190 21.60 10.40 -12.31
C VAL A 190 21.45 11.93 -12.22
N MET A 191 20.50 12.46 -11.46
CA MET A 191 20.31 13.90 -11.32
C MET A 191 21.53 14.69 -10.81
N PRO A 192 22.31 14.23 -9.80
CA PRO A 192 23.52 14.93 -9.36
C PRO A 192 24.63 14.99 -10.42
N ALA A 193 24.72 13.98 -11.28
CA ALA A 193 25.74 13.94 -12.36
C ALA A 193 25.43 14.93 -13.50
N ALA A 194 24.15 15.14 -13.82
CA ALA A 194 23.73 16.12 -14.82
C ALA A 194 23.95 17.58 -14.36
N GLY A 195 23.84 17.84 -13.04
CA GLY A 195 24.11 19.17 -12.47
C GLY A 195 25.57 19.58 -12.49
N LEU A 196 26.49 18.64 -12.48
CA LEU A 196 27.94 18.90 -12.52
C LEU A 196 28.47 19.22 -13.93
N MET A 197 27.80 18.79 -14.99
CA MET A 197 28.20 19.07 -16.38
C MET A 197 27.83 20.47 -16.86
N LEU A 198 26.93 21.17 -16.19
CA LEU A 198 26.49 22.53 -16.56
C LEU A 198 27.37 23.64 -16.00
N SER A 199 28.36 23.32 -15.18
CA SER A 199 29.23 24.31 -14.56
C SER A 199 30.62 24.48 -15.24
N VAL A 200 30.84 23.84 -16.38
CA VAL A 200 32.07 23.95 -17.16
C VAL A 200 31.73 24.48 -18.56
N GLY A 201 31.34 25.74 -18.59
CA GLY A 201 31.17 26.52 -19.82
C GLY A 201 31.83 27.86 -19.72
#